data_59b209bea53833553f33e1771aa0d6f8
#
_entry.id   59b209bea53833553f33e1771aa0d6f8
#
_cell.length_a   1.000
_cell.length_b   1.000
_cell.length_c   1.000
_cell.angle_alpha   90.00
_cell.angle_beta   90.00
_cell.angle_gamma   90.00
#
_symmetry.space_group_name_H-M   'P 1'
#
loop_
_entity.id
_entity.type
_entity.pdbx_description
1 polymer ?
#
loop_
_entity_poly.entity_id
_entity_poly.type
_entity_poly.pdbx_seq_one_letter_code
_entity_poly.pdbx_strand_id
1 'polypeptide(L)'
;VSKFDDFFWGKNLLNDEKTPSFKVLEREPTSDELELGWVENTDEITLETIRLPKGIPQEAREAHFYVVGATRTGKTKYLESLIEQDIRNGEGFCVVDPHGDLTEDIKGYLYLMKDKEFLGENVIIIDPTDEKNIVAFNPLERTHGENSAAIAEELTFAFKKIWADAWGQRMEDLLKNTLVALIENDLTLAELPLFLTNRAVRLKVLENVKHEDCRQYFYERFNVLRPQTQNEWMESTLNKVSGFLFNPKVKQMFVSRKNSFDLRDIMDNKKILLVKLDRGTLKEGTADLLGSLLLAKIQAAAFTRTDIPMSKRQPFYLYIDEFQNFATDSFITMLSESAKYKLAVILAHQNLAQLPSSLRASILSNCGVQTYFRISRDDSNILAKESLAPIYNNPPGWEGYIQMLQELLPRQCYIKNKTLGGVVEIKETLDHPKPHEKADMADEEEFMREVAACGIGSKYLRDRNQLEAEYQARRAALISNNETETFKNKK
;
A
#
# COMPACT_ATOMS: atom_id res chain seq x y z
N VAL A 1 -39.50 -0.53 -17.94
CA VAL A 1 -38.47 -1.38 -18.52
C VAL A 1 -37.85 -0.58 -19.65
N SER A 2 -36.64 -0.10 -19.49
CA SER A 2 -36.00 0.72 -20.52
C SER A 2 -35.53 -0.18 -21.67
N LYS A 3 -35.51 0.33 -22.89
CA LYS A 3 -34.87 -0.38 -24.05
C LYS A 3 -33.42 -0.79 -23.78
N PHE A 4 -32.87 -0.34 -22.68
CA PHE A 4 -31.53 -0.58 -22.23
C PHE A 4 -31.40 -1.93 -21.52
N ASP A 5 -32.41 -2.35 -20.73
CA ASP A 5 -32.42 -3.66 -20.09
C ASP A 5 -32.53 -4.76 -21.13
N ASP A 6 -33.31 -4.55 -22.22
CA ASP A 6 -33.38 -5.47 -23.33
C ASP A 6 -32.09 -5.60 -24.13
N PHE A 7 -31.24 -4.57 -24.10
CA PHE A 7 -29.96 -4.56 -24.81
C PHE A 7 -28.83 -5.29 -24.06
N PHE A 8 -28.76 -5.16 -22.74
CA PHE A 8 -27.74 -5.79 -21.90
C PHE A 8 -28.15 -7.13 -21.32
N TRP A 9 -29.45 -7.32 -21.11
CA TRP A 9 -30.02 -8.48 -20.46
C TRP A 9 -31.11 -9.16 -21.30
N GLY A 10 -31.30 -8.71 -22.55
CA GLY A 10 -32.29 -9.27 -23.46
C GLY A 10 -32.06 -10.77 -23.67
N LYS A 11 -33.17 -11.48 -23.88
CA LYS A 11 -33.25 -12.94 -24.06
C LYS A 11 -32.21 -13.54 -25.01
N ASN A 12 -31.73 -12.77 -25.97
CA ASN A 12 -30.74 -13.23 -26.96
C ASN A 12 -29.31 -13.23 -26.46
N LEU A 13 -28.97 -12.50 -25.38
CA LEU A 13 -27.64 -12.50 -24.76
C LEU A 13 -27.52 -13.55 -23.65
N LEU A 14 -28.62 -13.86 -22.95
CA LEU A 14 -28.65 -14.85 -21.89
C LEU A 14 -28.76 -16.29 -22.41
N ASN A 15 -29.24 -16.49 -23.65
CA ASN A 15 -29.38 -17.80 -24.28
C ASN A 15 -28.22 -18.20 -25.22
N ASP A 16 -27.19 -17.35 -25.33
CA ASP A 16 -25.99 -17.74 -26.08
C ASP A 16 -25.13 -18.61 -25.17
N GLU A 17 -25.04 -19.92 -25.46
CA GLU A 17 -24.27 -20.90 -24.67
C GLU A 17 -22.78 -20.53 -24.48
N LYS A 18 -22.32 -19.47 -25.12
CA LYS A 18 -20.96 -18.94 -25.05
C LYS A 18 -20.81 -17.73 -24.12
N THR A 19 -21.91 -17.20 -23.56
CA THR A 19 -21.81 -16.07 -22.61
C THR A 19 -21.52 -16.62 -21.22
N PRO A 20 -20.37 -16.30 -20.62
CA PRO A 20 -20.10 -16.72 -19.26
C PRO A 20 -21.11 -16.02 -18.33
N SER A 21 -22.08 -16.78 -17.83
CA SER A 21 -23.03 -16.26 -16.86
C SER A 21 -22.51 -16.48 -15.45
N PHE A 22 -22.58 -15.45 -14.59
CA PHE A 22 -22.44 -15.66 -13.17
C PHE A 22 -23.57 -16.58 -12.69
N LYS A 23 -23.20 -17.64 -11.96
CA LYS A 23 -24.23 -18.34 -11.18
C LYS A 23 -24.68 -17.39 -10.08
N VAL A 24 -25.94 -16.98 -10.15
CA VAL A 24 -26.58 -16.30 -9.03
C VAL A 24 -26.55 -17.28 -7.85
N LEU A 25 -25.99 -16.89 -6.72
CA LEU A 25 -26.04 -17.71 -5.51
C LEU A 25 -27.51 -17.70 -5.05
N GLU A 26 -28.14 -18.87 -5.05
CA GLU A 26 -29.49 -19.05 -4.52
C GLU A 26 -29.49 -19.20 -2.98
N ARG A 27 -28.37 -18.97 -2.33
CA ARG A 27 -28.17 -19.12 -0.88
C ARG A 27 -27.29 -17.97 -0.34
N GLU A 28 -27.34 -17.77 0.95
CA GLU A 28 -26.40 -16.87 1.64
C GLU A 28 -24.94 -17.31 1.39
N PRO A 29 -24.03 -16.35 1.23
CA PRO A 29 -22.60 -16.62 1.12
C PRO A 29 -22.10 -17.44 2.34
N THR A 30 -21.19 -18.35 2.09
CA THR A 30 -20.55 -19.13 3.16
C THR A 30 -19.37 -18.37 3.76
N SER A 31 -18.82 -18.85 4.88
CA SER A 31 -17.60 -18.31 5.48
C SER A 31 -16.39 -18.29 4.53
N ASP A 32 -16.42 -19.12 3.50
CA ASP A 32 -15.36 -19.22 2.48
C ASP A 32 -15.58 -18.27 1.30
N GLU A 33 -16.62 -17.44 1.37
CA GLU A 33 -16.98 -16.46 0.35
C GLU A 33 -16.87 -15.03 0.89
N LEU A 34 -16.34 -14.13 0.05
CA LEU A 34 -16.32 -12.71 0.32
C LEU A 34 -17.63 -12.09 -0.19
N GLU A 35 -18.43 -11.56 0.74
CA GLU A 35 -19.69 -10.90 0.40
C GLU A 35 -19.44 -9.54 -0.25
N LEU A 36 -20.11 -9.27 -1.37
CA LEU A 36 -19.92 -8.04 -2.16
C LEU A 36 -21.11 -7.08 -2.09
N GLY A 37 -22.29 -7.61 -1.85
CA GLY A 37 -23.54 -6.84 -1.85
C GLY A 37 -24.71 -7.64 -2.40
N TRP A 38 -25.69 -6.94 -2.91
CA TRP A 38 -26.96 -7.48 -3.36
C TRP A 38 -27.13 -7.39 -4.87
N VAL A 39 -27.57 -8.49 -5.47
CA VAL A 39 -28.09 -8.52 -6.84
C VAL A 39 -29.60 -8.59 -6.84
N GLU A 40 -30.25 -8.10 -7.90
CA GLU A 40 -31.69 -8.20 -8.08
C GLU A 40 -31.96 -9.18 -9.22
N ASN A 41 -32.82 -10.15 -8.96
CA ASN A 41 -33.35 -11.08 -9.95
C ASN A 41 -34.86 -10.88 -10.06
N THR A 42 -35.35 -10.53 -11.23
CA THR A 42 -36.79 -10.35 -11.47
C THR A 42 -37.31 -11.60 -12.18
N ASP A 43 -38.26 -12.28 -11.54
CA ASP A 43 -38.97 -13.40 -12.17
C ASP A 43 -39.78 -12.91 -13.36
N GLU A 44 -39.54 -13.45 -14.52
CA GLU A 44 -40.15 -13.03 -15.78
C GLU A 44 -41.67 -13.29 -15.85
N ILE A 45 -42.18 -14.22 -15.01
CA ILE A 45 -43.57 -14.63 -15.00
C ILE A 45 -44.38 -13.83 -13.96
N THR A 46 -43.83 -13.76 -12.73
CA THR A 46 -44.51 -13.08 -11.62
C THR A 46 -44.21 -11.58 -11.55
N LEU A 47 -43.16 -11.11 -12.23
CA LEU A 47 -42.58 -9.77 -12.13
C LEU A 47 -42.13 -9.40 -10.70
N GLU A 48 -42.03 -10.37 -9.82
CA GLU A 48 -41.46 -10.16 -8.49
C GLU A 48 -39.94 -10.04 -8.56
N THR A 49 -39.40 -8.99 -7.95
CA THR A 49 -37.97 -8.78 -7.83
C THR A 49 -37.50 -9.33 -6.49
N ILE A 50 -36.59 -10.28 -6.55
CA ILE A 50 -35.96 -10.88 -5.36
C ILE A 50 -34.54 -10.32 -5.26
N ARG A 51 -34.16 -9.87 -4.07
CA ARG A 51 -32.78 -9.49 -3.75
C ARG A 51 -32.04 -10.71 -3.18
N LEU A 52 -30.89 -11.01 -3.76
CA LEU A 52 -30.06 -12.13 -3.35
C LEU A 52 -28.64 -11.61 -2.98
N PRO A 53 -28.05 -12.12 -1.89
CA PRO A 53 -26.67 -11.78 -1.56
C PRO A 53 -25.74 -12.36 -2.62
N LYS A 54 -24.69 -11.59 -2.97
CA LYS A 54 -23.67 -11.98 -3.93
C LYS A 54 -22.32 -12.04 -3.25
N GLY A 55 -21.68 -13.20 -3.31
CA GLY A 55 -20.32 -13.43 -2.88
C GLY A 55 -19.40 -13.89 -4.02
N ILE A 56 -18.13 -13.92 -3.72
CA ILE A 56 -17.09 -14.56 -4.53
C ILE A 56 -16.21 -15.43 -3.62
N PRO A 57 -15.67 -16.56 -4.14
CA PRO A 57 -14.72 -17.37 -3.39
C PRO A 57 -13.51 -16.52 -2.93
N GLN A 58 -12.99 -16.77 -1.73
CA GLN A 58 -11.82 -16.07 -1.20
C GLN A 58 -10.62 -16.18 -2.15
N GLU A 59 -10.41 -17.33 -2.79
CA GLU A 59 -9.32 -17.54 -3.74
C GLU A 59 -9.39 -16.60 -4.95
N ALA A 60 -10.58 -16.12 -5.32
CA ALA A 60 -10.73 -15.22 -6.47
C ALA A 60 -9.99 -13.90 -6.26
N ARG A 61 -9.87 -13.42 -5.04
CA ARG A 61 -9.15 -12.17 -4.72
C ARG A 61 -7.64 -12.35 -4.52
N GLU A 62 -7.16 -13.58 -4.39
CA GLU A 62 -5.72 -13.85 -4.36
C GLU A 62 -5.02 -13.44 -5.67
N ALA A 63 -5.79 -13.35 -6.76
CA ALA A 63 -5.34 -12.82 -8.05
C ALA A 63 -5.48 -11.29 -8.17
N HIS A 64 -5.36 -10.57 -7.07
CA HIS A 64 -5.50 -9.12 -6.92
C HIS A 64 -6.91 -8.58 -7.18
N PHE A 65 -7.18 -7.45 -6.56
CA PHE A 65 -8.47 -6.79 -6.61
C PHE A 65 -8.30 -5.31 -7.01
N TYR A 66 -9.12 -4.83 -7.92
CA TYR A 66 -9.08 -3.45 -8.39
C TYR A 66 -10.43 -2.77 -8.19
N VAL A 67 -10.44 -1.59 -7.60
CA VAL A 67 -11.63 -0.80 -7.32
C VAL A 67 -11.45 0.61 -7.88
N VAL A 68 -12.33 1.04 -8.78
CA VAL A 68 -12.30 2.39 -9.31
C VAL A 68 -13.69 3.04 -9.27
N GLY A 69 -13.71 4.32 -8.97
CA GLY A 69 -14.95 5.10 -8.93
C GLY A 69 -14.73 6.53 -8.46
N ALA A 70 -15.55 7.45 -8.89
CA ALA A 70 -15.50 8.85 -8.47
C ALA A 70 -15.72 9.02 -6.95
N THR A 71 -15.45 10.20 -6.43
CA THR A 71 -15.70 10.54 -5.03
C THR A 71 -17.18 10.36 -4.69
N ARG A 72 -17.49 9.89 -3.48
CA ARG A 72 -18.85 9.66 -2.96
C ARG A 72 -19.67 8.61 -3.71
N THR A 73 -19.02 7.66 -4.38
CA THR A 73 -19.70 6.54 -5.04
C THR A 73 -19.85 5.30 -4.15
N GLY A 74 -19.20 5.27 -2.98
CA GLY A 74 -19.26 4.16 -2.03
C GLY A 74 -17.98 3.32 -1.93
N LYS A 75 -16.87 3.69 -2.62
CA LYS A 75 -15.61 2.94 -2.59
C LYS A 75 -15.08 2.65 -1.18
N THR A 76 -14.95 3.69 -0.35
CA THR A 76 -14.37 3.56 1.01
C THR A 76 -15.22 2.62 1.86
N LYS A 77 -16.55 2.78 1.86
CA LYS A 77 -17.45 1.87 2.58
C LYS A 77 -17.42 0.44 2.03
N TYR A 78 -17.20 0.29 0.74
CA TYR A 78 -16.97 -1.01 0.14
C TYR A 78 -15.66 -1.64 0.64
N LEU A 79 -14.55 -0.90 0.68
CA LEU A 79 -13.29 -1.38 1.26
C LEU A 79 -13.44 -1.73 2.74
N GLU A 80 -14.10 -0.88 3.53
CA GLU A 80 -14.38 -1.16 4.94
C GLU A 80 -15.14 -2.48 5.12
N SER A 81 -16.17 -2.74 4.29
CA SER A 81 -16.93 -3.99 4.35
C SER A 81 -16.07 -5.22 4.04
N LEU A 82 -15.12 -5.12 3.11
CA LEU A 82 -14.18 -6.21 2.82
C LEU A 82 -13.20 -6.43 3.98
N ILE A 83 -12.68 -5.34 4.54
CA ILE A 83 -11.73 -5.39 5.66
C ILE A 83 -12.41 -5.92 6.94
N GLU A 84 -13.66 -5.54 7.21
CA GLU A 84 -14.40 -6.10 8.35
C GLU A 84 -14.58 -7.62 8.23
N GLN A 85 -14.84 -8.11 7.01
CA GLN A 85 -14.91 -9.55 6.77
C GLN A 85 -13.55 -10.23 7.03
N ASP A 86 -12.44 -9.60 6.67
CA ASP A 86 -11.09 -10.08 6.99
C ASP A 86 -10.84 -10.13 8.50
N ILE A 87 -11.26 -9.10 9.25
CA ILE A 87 -11.18 -9.09 10.71
C ILE A 87 -11.99 -10.26 11.29
N ARG A 88 -13.23 -10.47 10.78
CA ARG A 88 -14.13 -11.54 11.23
C ARG A 88 -13.53 -12.92 10.97
N ASN A 89 -12.96 -13.11 9.79
CA ASN A 89 -12.40 -14.39 9.36
C ASN A 89 -10.98 -14.64 9.90
N GLY A 90 -10.38 -13.69 10.62
CA GLY A 90 -9.03 -13.80 11.17
C GLY A 90 -7.96 -13.81 10.09
N GLU A 91 -8.16 -13.05 9.00
CA GLU A 91 -7.18 -12.90 7.94
C GLU A 91 -6.14 -11.82 8.26
N GLY A 92 -4.91 -12.03 7.77
CA GLY A 92 -3.85 -11.03 7.88
C GLY A 92 -3.94 -10.01 6.77
N PHE A 93 -3.82 -8.72 7.12
CA PHE A 93 -3.88 -7.67 6.12
C PHE A 93 -3.08 -6.42 6.50
N CYS A 94 -2.77 -5.62 5.49
CA CYS A 94 -2.23 -4.28 5.64
C CYS A 94 -3.17 -3.26 4.97
N VAL A 95 -3.37 -2.12 5.61
CA VAL A 95 -4.11 -0.99 5.03
C VAL A 95 -3.17 0.21 4.94
N VAL A 96 -3.02 0.78 3.74
CA VAL A 96 -2.30 2.04 3.50
C VAL A 96 -3.33 3.11 3.19
N ASP A 97 -3.49 4.02 4.14
CA ASP A 97 -4.52 5.06 4.13
C ASP A 97 -3.88 6.45 4.09
N PRO A 98 -3.99 7.17 2.96
CA PRO A 98 -3.43 8.51 2.81
C PRO A 98 -4.21 9.60 3.56
N HIS A 99 -5.45 9.34 3.96
CA HIS A 99 -6.32 10.33 4.63
C HIS A 99 -6.43 10.10 6.13
N GLY A 100 -6.40 8.85 6.58
CA GLY A 100 -6.48 8.46 7.99
C GLY A 100 -7.88 8.02 8.45
N ASP A 101 -8.94 8.41 7.76
CA ASP A 101 -10.33 8.12 8.15
C ASP A 101 -10.62 6.61 8.11
N LEU A 102 -10.17 5.92 7.06
CA LEU A 102 -10.32 4.48 6.92
C LEU A 102 -9.62 3.73 8.06
N THR A 103 -8.42 4.18 8.44
CA THR A 103 -7.66 3.60 9.55
C THR A 103 -8.39 3.78 10.89
N GLU A 104 -9.00 4.94 11.14
CA GLU A 104 -9.75 5.18 12.37
C GLU A 104 -11.01 4.29 12.44
N ASP A 105 -11.77 4.16 11.36
CA ASP A 105 -12.92 3.26 11.30
C ASP A 105 -12.50 1.80 11.55
N ILE A 106 -11.38 1.34 10.95
CA ILE A 106 -10.86 -0.04 11.17
C ILE A 106 -10.44 -0.25 12.63
N LYS A 107 -9.82 0.72 13.29
CA LYS A 107 -9.51 0.62 14.73
C LYS A 107 -10.77 0.41 15.56
N GLY A 108 -11.85 1.11 15.20
CA GLY A 108 -13.16 0.92 15.84
C GLY A 108 -13.73 -0.47 15.64
N TYR A 109 -13.68 -1.03 14.42
CA TYR A 109 -14.13 -2.41 14.16
C TYR A 109 -13.28 -3.44 14.92
N LEU A 110 -11.98 -3.26 14.95
CA LEU A 110 -11.07 -4.12 15.72
C LEU A 110 -11.41 -4.09 17.21
N TYR A 111 -11.65 -2.91 17.78
CA TYR A 111 -12.05 -2.75 19.17
C TYR A 111 -13.35 -3.52 19.51
N LEU A 112 -14.33 -3.50 18.60
CA LEU A 112 -15.61 -4.22 18.79
C LEU A 112 -15.48 -5.75 18.64
N MET A 113 -14.51 -6.24 17.85
CA MET A 113 -14.47 -7.63 17.39
C MET A 113 -13.34 -8.45 18.00
N LYS A 114 -12.36 -7.84 18.66
CA LYS A 114 -11.17 -8.51 19.18
C LYS A 114 -10.92 -8.15 20.64
N ASP A 115 -10.31 -9.06 21.36
CA ASP A 115 -9.91 -8.84 22.75
C ASP A 115 -8.64 -7.98 22.86
N LYS A 116 -8.35 -7.53 24.09
CA LYS A 116 -7.22 -6.64 24.36
C LYS A 116 -5.86 -7.29 24.07
N GLU A 117 -5.72 -8.60 24.30
CA GLU A 117 -4.49 -9.33 24.04
C GLU A 117 -4.20 -9.33 22.53
N PHE A 118 -5.21 -9.70 21.74
CA PHE A 118 -5.10 -9.65 20.28
C PHE A 118 -4.74 -8.25 19.79
N LEU A 119 -5.44 -7.22 20.27
CA LEU A 119 -5.24 -5.83 19.87
C LEU A 119 -3.82 -5.32 20.20
N GLY A 120 -3.28 -5.71 21.35
CA GLY A 120 -1.93 -5.32 21.76
C GLY A 120 -0.81 -6.03 20.99
N GLU A 121 -1.01 -7.30 20.64
CA GLU A 121 0.03 -8.21 20.13
C GLU A 121 0.02 -8.39 18.61
N ASN A 122 -1.16 -8.33 17.98
CA ASN A 122 -1.33 -8.71 16.58
C ASN A 122 -1.69 -7.53 15.65
N VAL A 123 -1.85 -6.33 16.21
CA VAL A 123 -2.12 -5.12 15.42
C VAL A 123 -0.93 -4.18 15.54
N ILE A 124 -0.45 -3.66 14.40
CA ILE A 124 0.62 -2.67 14.32
C ILE A 124 0.03 -1.41 13.68
N ILE A 125 0.22 -0.25 14.31
CA ILE A 125 -0.27 1.02 13.77
C ILE A 125 0.92 1.94 13.51
N ILE A 126 1.19 2.23 12.23
CA ILE A 126 2.14 3.26 11.83
C ILE A 126 1.38 4.56 11.72
N ASP A 127 1.50 5.41 12.72
CA ASP A 127 0.97 6.78 12.75
C ASP A 127 2.08 7.75 13.13
N PRO A 128 2.69 8.46 12.16
CA PRO A 128 3.72 9.45 12.46
C PRO A 128 3.22 10.64 13.26
N THR A 129 1.92 10.85 13.35
CA THR A 129 1.31 12.01 14.02
C THR A 129 1.15 11.85 15.52
N ASP A 130 1.25 10.63 16.07
CA ASP A 130 1.24 10.40 17.53
C ASP A 130 2.40 11.17 18.20
N GLU A 131 2.09 11.93 19.26
CA GLU A 131 3.05 12.85 19.89
C GLU A 131 3.96 12.19 20.92
N LYS A 132 3.56 11.05 21.49
CA LYS A 132 4.31 10.39 22.58
C LYS A 132 5.07 9.17 22.10
N ASN A 133 4.39 8.33 21.36
CA ASN A 133 4.90 7.03 20.95
C ASN A 133 4.99 6.94 19.43
N ILE A 134 5.82 6.05 18.97
CA ILE A 134 5.96 5.79 17.54
C ILE A 134 6.36 4.33 17.30
N VAL A 135 5.88 3.80 16.19
CA VAL A 135 6.39 2.55 15.63
C VAL A 135 7.65 2.89 14.81
N ALA A 136 8.80 2.41 15.25
CA ALA A 136 10.06 2.65 14.56
C ALA A 136 10.11 1.87 13.24
N PHE A 137 10.51 2.55 12.17
CA PHE A 137 10.66 1.99 10.83
C PHE A 137 11.98 2.43 10.20
N ASN A 138 12.88 1.49 9.99
CA ASN A 138 14.12 1.69 9.25
C ASN A 138 14.04 0.95 7.90
N PRO A 139 13.79 1.62 6.78
CA PRO A 139 13.74 0.97 5.48
C PRO A 139 15.10 0.40 5.05
N LEU A 140 16.20 0.83 5.69
CA LEU A 140 17.56 0.35 5.43
C LEU A 140 17.90 -0.93 6.22
N GLU A 141 17.07 -1.35 7.18
CA GLU A 141 17.31 -2.59 7.90
C GLU A 141 17.27 -3.79 6.96
N ARG A 142 18.32 -4.61 7.02
CA ARG A 142 18.37 -5.90 6.32
C ARG A 142 17.68 -6.97 7.15
N THR A 143 16.72 -7.62 6.59
CA THR A 143 16.02 -8.75 7.18
C THR A 143 16.13 -9.97 6.26
N HIS A 144 16.05 -11.17 6.81
CA HIS A 144 15.96 -12.43 6.05
C HIS A 144 16.99 -12.60 4.91
N GLY A 145 18.22 -12.09 5.06
CA GLY A 145 19.30 -12.26 4.08
C GLY A 145 19.22 -11.34 2.85
N GLU A 146 18.46 -10.27 2.91
CA GLU A 146 18.34 -9.28 1.82
C GLU A 146 19.71 -8.69 1.41
N ASN A 147 19.88 -8.46 0.12
CA ASN A 147 21.06 -7.83 -0.45
C ASN A 147 21.02 -6.31 -0.31
N SER A 148 22.10 -5.69 0.16
CA SER A 148 22.21 -4.24 0.34
C SER A 148 21.95 -3.44 -0.95
N ALA A 149 22.45 -3.93 -2.08
CA ALA A 149 22.26 -3.27 -3.38
C ALA A 149 20.80 -3.34 -3.85
N ALA A 150 20.12 -4.47 -3.64
CA ALA A 150 18.70 -4.61 -4.00
C ALA A 150 17.81 -3.66 -3.17
N ILE A 151 18.01 -3.61 -1.84
CA ILE A 151 17.30 -2.66 -0.98
C ILE A 151 17.57 -1.21 -1.43
N ALA A 152 18.83 -0.86 -1.68
CA ALA A 152 19.19 0.50 -2.12
C ALA A 152 18.54 0.86 -3.46
N GLU A 153 18.41 -0.08 -4.39
CA GLU A 153 17.76 0.12 -5.68
C GLU A 153 16.26 0.36 -5.54
N GLU A 154 15.55 -0.48 -4.78
CA GLU A 154 14.12 -0.33 -4.52
C GLU A 154 13.79 1.01 -3.85
N LEU A 155 14.58 1.39 -2.83
CA LEU A 155 14.41 2.66 -2.16
C LEU A 155 14.71 3.84 -3.11
N THR A 156 15.70 3.70 -3.99
CA THR A 156 16.02 4.71 -5.00
C THR A 156 14.84 4.93 -5.95
N PHE A 157 14.11 3.88 -6.34
CA PHE A 157 12.88 4.01 -7.14
C PHE A 157 11.78 4.78 -6.40
N ALA A 158 11.61 4.56 -5.10
CA ALA A 158 10.64 5.32 -4.30
C ALA A 158 10.99 6.82 -4.27
N PHE A 159 12.26 7.16 -4.07
CA PHE A 159 12.74 8.55 -4.12
C PHE A 159 12.56 9.18 -5.51
N LYS A 160 12.89 8.43 -6.57
CA LYS A 160 12.78 8.87 -7.97
C LYS A 160 11.36 9.25 -8.34
N LYS A 161 10.37 8.49 -7.89
CA LYS A 161 8.97 8.79 -8.14
C LYS A 161 8.55 10.15 -7.61
N ILE A 162 8.92 10.45 -6.37
CA ILE A 162 8.49 11.69 -5.70
C ILE A 162 9.13 12.93 -6.32
N TRP A 163 10.33 12.79 -6.88
CA TRP A 163 11.09 13.91 -7.44
C TRP A 163 11.43 13.74 -8.92
N ALA A 164 10.55 13.09 -9.69
CA ALA A 164 10.77 12.76 -11.10
C ALA A 164 11.26 13.94 -11.93
N ASP A 165 10.63 15.11 -11.80
CA ASP A 165 10.95 16.32 -12.56
C ASP A 165 12.34 16.89 -12.27
N ALA A 166 12.91 16.58 -11.12
CA ALA A 166 14.21 17.08 -10.66
C ALA A 166 15.21 15.93 -10.44
N TRP A 167 14.98 14.77 -11.07
CA TRP A 167 15.81 13.58 -10.95
C TRP A 167 16.91 13.57 -12.00
N GLY A 168 18.16 13.38 -11.59
CA GLY A 168 19.30 13.28 -12.49
C GLY A 168 20.17 12.07 -12.18
N GLN A 169 20.86 11.54 -13.18
CA GLN A 169 21.69 10.34 -13.06
C GLN A 169 22.76 10.46 -11.96
N ARG A 170 23.38 11.63 -11.81
CA ARG A 170 24.39 11.86 -10.76
C ARG A 170 23.80 11.76 -9.35
N MET A 171 22.57 12.24 -9.18
CA MET A 171 21.86 12.14 -7.91
C MET A 171 21.46 10.68 -7.63
N GLU A 172 21.00 9.96 -8.64
CA GLU A 172 20.67 8.53 -8.56
C GLU A 172 21.89 7.72 -8.13
N ASP A 173 23.04 7.89 -8.79
CA ASP A 173 24.29 7.22 -8.46
C ASP A 173 24.74 7.55 -7.03
N LEU A 174 24.72 8.83 -6.63
CA LEU A 174 25.13 9.26 -5.30
C LEU A 174 24.21 8.69 -4.22
N LEU A 175 22.90 8.78 -4.42
CA LEU A 175 21.91 8.27 -3.46
C LEU A 175 22.02 6.75 -3.32
N LYS A 176 22.04 6.00 -4.42
CA LYS A 176 22.14 4.54 -4.42
C LYS A 176 23.39 4.05 -3.66
N ASN A 177 24.55 4.60 -3.97
CA ASN A 177 25.79 4.24 -3.28
C ASN A 177 25.80 4.68 -1.80
N THR A 178 25.18 5.82 -1.48
CA THR A 178 25.02 6.26 -0.08
C THR A 178 24.13 5.28 0.69
N LEU A 179 23.01 4.87 0.12
CA LEU A 179 22.13 3.89 0.75
C LEU A 179 22.83 2.56 1.00
N VAL A 180 23.59 2.03 0.03
CA VAL A 180 24.42 0.82 0.21
C VAL A 180 25.39 0.97 1.38
N ALA A 181 26.10 2.11 1.45
CA ALA A 181 27.06 2.36 2.53
C ALA A 181 26.39 2.42 3.92
N LEU A 182 25.21 3.03 4.02
CA LEU A 182 24.44 3.09 5.26
C LEU A 182 23.90 1.71 5.66
N ILE A 183 23.35 0.95 4.72
CA ILE A 183 22.81 -0.39 4.95
C ILE A 183 23.87 -1.34 5.48
N GLU A 184 25.07 -1.33 4.89
CA GLU A 184 26.16 -2.23 5.29
C GLU A 184 26.79 -1.87 6.65
N ASN A 185 26.48 -0.68 7.17
CA ASN A 185 26.90 -0.23 8.50
C ASN A 185 25.75 -0.23 9.53
N ASP A 186 24.60 -0.83 9.22
CA ASP A 186 23.38 -0.81 10.06
C ASP A 186 23.01 0.62 10.52
N LEU A 187 23.17 1.60 9.63
CA LEU A 187 22.76 2.99 9.82
C LEU A 187 21.36 3.21 9.26
N THR A 188 20.85 4.43 9.42
CA THR A 188 19.51 4.81 9.03
C THR A 188 19.50 5.97 8.04
N LEU A 189 18.34 6.30 7.47
CA LEU A 189 18.20 7.49 6.62
C LEU A 189 18.56 8.79 7.37
N ALA A 190 18.42 8.81 8.71
CA ALA A 190 18.74 9.98 9.51
C ALA A 190 20.25 10.33 9.50
N GLU A 191 21.14 9.37 9.26
CA GLU A 191 22.58 9.59 9.12
C GLU A 191 22.99 10.02 7.70
N LEU A 192 22.13 9.93 6.69
CA LEU A 192 22.48 10.26 5.30
C LEU A 192 23.08 11.68 5.16
N PRO A 193 22.49 12.75 5.76
CA PRO A 193 23.09 14.08 5.67
C PRO A 193 24.49 14.14 6.30
N LEU A 194 24.70 13.48 7.44
CA LEU A 194 25.99 13.43 8.14
C LEU A 194 27.04 12.69 7.29
N PHE A 195 26.68 11.57 6.69
CA PHE A 195 27.54 10.80 5.78
C PHE A 195 28.00 11.63 4.59
N LEU A 196 27.07 12.37 3.96
CA LEU A 196 27.41 13.18 2.78
C LEU A 196 28.24 14.41 3.14
N THR A 197 27.93 15.13 4.21
CA THR A 197 28.57 16.42 4.55
C THR A 197 29.86 16.29 5.32
N ASN A 198 30.05 15.21 6.10
CA ASN A 198 31.23 15.01 6.92
C ASN A 198 32.16 13.96 6.29
N ARG A 199 33.26 14.41 5.69
CA ARG A 199 34.24 13.55 5.03
C ARG A 199 34.82 12.48 5.95
N ALA A 200 35.13 12.83 7.20
CA ALA A 200 35.74 11.91 8.13
C ALA A 200 34.79 10.78 8.54
N VAL A 201 33.51 11.11 8.80
CA VAL A 201 32.44 10.12 9.03
C VAL A 201 32.24 9.25 7.80
N ARG A 202 32.23 9.85 6.61
CA ARG A 202 32.08 9.10 5.36
C ARG A 202 33.21 8.07 5.18
N LEU A 203 34.46 8.45 5.36
CA LEU A 203 35.61 7.54 5.23
C LEU A 203 35.52 6.38 6.21
N LYS A 204 35.18 6.65 7.49
CA LYS A 204 35.00 5.64 8.52
C LYS A 204 33.88 4.64 8.17
N VAL A 205 32.76 5.11 7.67
CA VAL A 205 31.66 4.25 7.22
C VAL A 205 32.11 3.38 6.04
N LEU A 206 32.86 3.95 5.09
CA LEU A 206 33.34 3.23 3.91
C LEU A 206 34.36 2.11 4.23
N GLU A 207 35.07 2.17 5.34
CA GLU A 207 35.99 1.10 5.78
C GLU A 207 35.26 -0.23 5.99
N ASN A 208 34.01 -0.20 6.42
CA ASN A 208 33.19 -1.40 6.68
C ASN A 208 32.34 -1.83 5.47
N VAL A 209 32.31 -1.04 4.38
CA VAL A 209 31.55 -1.37 3.20
C VAL A 209 32.22 -2.52 2.44
N LYS A 210 31.43 -3.59 2.17
CA LYS A 210 31.89 -4.78 1.44
C LYS A 210 31.61 -4.69 -0.06
N HIS A 211 30.57 -3.93 -0.44
CA HIS A 211 30.15 -3.76 -1.82
C HIS A 211 31.23 -3.00 -2.62
N GLU A 212 31.91 -3.69 -3.53
CA GLU A 212 33.07 -3.16 -4.23
C GLU A 212 32.77 -1.93 -5.08
N ASP A 213 31.70 -1.97 -5.89
CA ASP A 213 31.30 -0.83 -6.72
C ASP A 213 30.99 0.43 -5.90
N CYS A 214 30.37 0.26 -4.71
CA CYS A 214 30.13 1.36 -3.80
C CYS A 214 31.44 1.98 -3.28
N ARG A 215 32.40 1.14 -2.88
CA ARG A 215 33.73 1.61 -2.47
C ARG A 215 34.43 2.33 -3.61
N GLN A 216 34.46 1.73 -4.81
CA GLN A 216 35.06 2.32 -6.00
C GLN A 216 34.41 3.66 -6.33
N TYR A 217 33.07 3.75 -6.30
CA TYR A 217 32.36 5.01 -6.52
C TYR A 217 32.84 6.12 -5.60
N PHE A 218 32.94 5.87 -4.29
CA PHE A 218 33.37 6.90 -3.34
C PHE A 218 34.85 7.20 -3.41
N TYR A 219 35.73 6.19 -3.47
CA TYR A 219 37.18 6.41 -3.45
C TYR A 219 37.72 6.97 -4.77
N GLU A 220 37.21 6.50 -5.92
CA GLU A 220 37.78 6.83 -7.22
C GLU A 220 37.00 7.92 -7.98
N ARG A 221 35.71 8.10 -7.68
CA ARG A 221 34.87 9.08 -8.39
C ARG A 221 34.48 10.26 -7.52
N PHE A 222 33.89 10.04 -6.35
CA PHE A 222 33.31 11.12 -5.55
C PHE A 222 34.34 11.85 -4.68
N ASN A 223 35.16 11.15 -3.89
CA ASN A 223 36.09 11.78 -2.95
C ASN A 223 37.30 12.45 -3.62
N VAL A 224 37.58 12.16 -4.90
CA VAL A 224 38.64 12.80 -5.69
C VAL A 224 38.18 14.12 -6.35
N LEU A 225 36.88 14.38 -6.34
CA LEU A 225 36.35 15.64 -6.87
C LEU A 225 36.79 16.83 -6.00
N ARG A 226 36.87 18.00 -6.63
CA ARG A 226 37.11 19.27 -5.91
C ARG A 226 35.92 19.53 -4.93
N PRO A 227 36.16 20.14 -3.77
CA PRO A 227 35.12 20.37 -2.77
C PRO A 227 33.85 21.06 -3.31
N GLN A 228 34.04 22.04 -4.20
CA GLN A 228 32.91 22.72 -4.84
C GLN A 228 32.03 21.76 -5.66
N THR A 229 32.64 20.91 -6.46
CA THR A 229 31.91 19.90 -7.26
C THR A 229 31.24 18.85 -6.38
N GLN A 230 31.90 18.43 -5.28
CA GLN A 230 31.26 17.54 -4.30
C GLN A 230 30.00 18.19 -3.72
N ASN A 231 30.08 19.46 -3.33
CA ASN A 231 28.93 20.20 -2.78
C ASN A 231 27.78 20.27 -3.79
N GLU A 232 28.06 20.60 -5.06
CA GLU A 232 27.04 20.63 -6.11
C GLU A 232 26.31 19.29 -6.27
N TRP A 233 27.05 18.17 -6.20
CA TRP A 233 26.45 16.84 -6.29
C TRP A 233 25.63 16.49 -5.06
N MET A 234 26.12 16.86 -3.86
CA MET A 234 25.43 16.59 -2.59
C MET A 234 24.17 17.42 -2.43
N GLU A 235 24.19 18.69 -2.81
CA GLU A 235 23.06 19.63 -2.58
C GLU A 235 21.76 19.11 -3.17
N SER A 236 21.79 18.56 -4.38
CA SER A 236 20.60 18.01 -5.03
C SER A 236 19.96 16.86 -4.20
N THR A 237 20.79 15.96 -3.66
CA THR A 237 20.35 14.85 -2.82
C THR A 237 19.93 15.33 -1.44
N LEU A 238 20.74 16.20 -0.82
CA LEU A 238 20.48 16.74 0.52
C LEU A 238 19.19 17.52 0.58
N ASN A 239 18.93 18.39 -0.39
CA ASN A 239 17.72 19.21 -0.42
C ASN A 239 16.44 18.34 -0.41
N LYS A 240 16.48 17.20 -1.09
CA LYS A 240 15.34 16.29 -1.16
C LYS A 240 15.20 15.45 0.12
N VAL A 241 16.26 14.75 0.51
CA VAL A 241 16.25 13.90 1.70
C VAL A 241 16.08 14.73 2.98
N SER A 242 16.77 15.87 3.07
CA SER A 242 16.61 16.77 4.22
C SER A 242 15.20 17.36 4.30
N GLY A 243 14.57 17.67 3.16
CA GLY A 243 13.18 18.12 3.11
C GLY A 243 12.20 17.08 3.71
N PHE A 244 12.42 15.82 3.41
CA PHE A 244 11.67 14.71 3.99
C PHE A 244 11.94 14.53 5.49
N LEU A 245 13.22 14.52 5.89
CA LEU A 245 13.64 14.38 7.28
C LEU A 245 13.48 15.66 8.11
N PHE A 246 13.12 16.80 7.49
CA PHE A 246 12.86 18.04 8.19
C PHE A 246 11.62 17.98 9.07
N ASN A 247 10.65 17.13 8.71
CA ASN A 247 9.51 16.86 9.58
C ASN A 247 9.97 16.01 10.77
N PRO A 248 9.98 16.55 12.01
CA PRO A 248 10.51 15.85 13.17
C PRO A 248 9.70 14.60 13.50
N LYS A 249 8.39 14.59 13.23
CA LYS A 249 7.51 13.44 13.47
C LYS A 249 7.91 12.24 12.60
N VAL A 250 8.21 12.50 11.33
CA VAL A 250 8.66 11.48 10.38
C VAL A 250 10.11 11.07 10.65
N LYS A 251 11.01 12.03 10.90
CA LYS A 251 12.41 11.73 11.18
C LYS A 251 12.56 10.74 12.34
N GLN A 252 11.78 10.91 13.40
CA GLN A 252 11.85 10.05 14.57
C GLN A 252 11.45 8.58 14.30
N MET A 253 10.68 8.30 13.23
CA MET A 253 10.46 6.92 12.79
C MET A 253 11.74 6.26 12.30
N PHE A 254 12.61 7.03 11.64
CA PHE A 254 13.80 6.55 10.94
C PHE A 254 15.09 6.63 11.78
N VAL A 255 15.03 7.00 13.06
CA VAL A 255 16.25 7.09 13.90
C VAL A 255 16.64 5.76 14.54
N SER A 256 15.75 4.79 14.62
CA SER A 256 16.04 3.46 15.14
C SER A 256 16.75 2.60 14.09
N ARG A 257 17.79 1.87 14.50
CA ARG A 257 18.45 0.87 13.62
C ARG A 257 17.54 -0.31 13.31
N LYS A 258 16.67 -0.66 14.25
CA LYS A 258 15.78 -1.81 14.18
C LYS A 258 14.35 -1.36 14.03
N ASN A 259 13.61 -2.06 13.18
CA ASN A 259 12.17 -1.91 13.11
C ASN A 259 11.51 -2.37 14.42
N SER A 260 10.37 -1.76 14.76
CA SER A 260 9.54 -2.25 15.87
C SER A 260 8.81 -3.55 15.52
N PHE A 261 8.77 -3.91 14.23
CA PHE A 261 8.01 -5.04 13.69
C PHE A 261 8.79 -5.75 12.58
N ASP A 262 8.43 -6.97 12.29
CA ASP A 262 8.92 -7.76 11.16
C ASP A 262 7.78 -7.97 10.16
N LEU A 263 7.95 -7.48 8.93
CA LEU A 263 6.95 -7.60 7.87
C LEU A 263 6.68 -9.05 7.48
N ARG A 264 7.71 -9.91 7.56
CA ARG A 264 7.58 -11.32 7.30
C ARG A 264 6.72 -12.00 8.38
N ASP A 265 6.98 -11.69 9.65
CA ASP A 265 6.20 -12.17 10.80
C ASP A 265 4.72 -11.70 10.70
N ILE A 266 4.50 -10.46 10.27
CA ILE A 266 3.15 -9.93 10.04
C ILE A 266 2.38 -10.79 9.02
N MET A 267 3.02 -11.11 7.89
CA MET A 267 2.38 -11.88 6.81
C MET A 267 2.18 -13.35 7.20
N ASP A 268 3.17 -13.98 7.81
CA ASP A 268 3.16 -15.42 8.08
C ASP A 268 2.27 -15.77 9.28
N ASN A 269 2.05 -14.83 10.21
CA ASN A 269 1.21 -15.00 11.39
C ASN A 269 -0.12 -14.25 11.33
N LYS A 270 -0.57 -13.86 10.12
CA LYS A 270 -1.87 -13.20 9.90
C LYS A 270 -2.11 -11.98 10.81
N LYS A 271 -1.08 -11.18 11.06
CA LYS A 271 -1.18 -9.94 11.83
C LYS A 271 -1.75 -8.81 10.97
N ILE A 272 -2.13 -7.73 11.62
CA ILE A 272 -2.76 -6.57 11.00
C ILE A 272 -1.79 -5.39 11.06
N LEU A 273 -1.55 -4.75 9.90
CA LEU A 273 -0.74 -3.54 9.78
C LEU A 273 -1.60 -2.39 9.27
N LEU A 274 -1.78 -1.37 10.09
CA LEU A 274 -2.48 -0.15 9.72
C LEU A 274 -1.47 0.97 9.50
N VAL A 275 -1.49 1.61 8.34
CA VAL A 275 -0.58 2.69 7.96
C VAL A 275 -1.39 3.94 7.70
N LYS A 276 -1.43 4.82 8.70
CA LYS A 276 -2.10 6.12 8.65
C LYS A 276 -1.09 7.18 8.21
N LEU A 277 -1.25 7.70 7.01
CA LEU A 277 -0.30 8.66 6.45
C LEU A 277 -0.72 10.12 6.62
N ASP A 278 -2.00 10.39 6.80
CA ASP A 278 -2.57 11.74 7.02
C ASP A 278 -1.85 12.85 6.21
N ARG A 279 -2.08 12.87 4.90
CA ARG A 279 -1.44 13.83 3.96
C ARG A 279 -1.65 15.29 4.35
N GLY A 280 -2.75 15.60 5.06
CA GLY A 280 -3.01 16.95 5.60
C GLY A 280 -1.97 17.38 6.62
N THR A 281 -1.64 16.52 7.56
CA THR A 281 -0.66 16.79 8.63
C THR A 281 0.79 16.61 8.17
N LEU A 282 1.09 15.54 7.42
CA LEU A 282 2.46 15.21 7.00
C LEU A 282 2.92 15.96 5.76
N LYS A 283 2.03 16.57 4.99
CA LYS A 283 2.18 17.07 3.62
C LYS A 283 2.32 15.92 2.60
N GLU A 284 1.76 16.14 1.41
CA GLU A 284 1.63 15.15 0.35
C GLU A 284 2.95 14.42 0.03
N GLY A 285 4.00 15.13 -0.33
CA GLY A 285 5.28 14.53 -0.73
C GLY A 285 5.92 13.67 0.38
N THR A 286 5.72 14.02 1.65
CA THR A 286 6.23 13.24 2.78
C THR A 286 5.42 11.97 3.00
N ALA A 287 4.10 12.07 2.96
CA ALA A 287 3.21 10.92 3.07
C ALA A 287 3.39 9.93 1.91
N ASP A 288 3.49 10.44 0.69
CA ASP A 288 3.67 9.63 -0.52
C ASP A 288 5.01 8.88 -0.52
N LEU A 289 6.09 9.55 -0.08
CA LEU A 289 7.40 8.89 0.06
C LEU A 289 7.37 7.80 1.14
N LEU A 290 6.81 8.10 2.32
CA LEU A 290 6.69 7.12 3.40
C LEU A 290 5.89 5.89 2.96
N GLY A 291 4.74 6.10 2.31
CA GLY A 291 3.94 5.02 1.74
C GLY A 291 4.70 4.21 0.70
N SER A 292 5.42 4.88 -0.21
CA SER A 292 6.22 4.19 -1.23
C SER A 292 7.36 3.36 -0.64
N LEU A 293 8.05 3.86 0.41
CA LEU A 293 9.11 3.12 1.13
C LEU A 293 8.53 1.88 1.85
N LEU A 294 7.37 2.03 2.50
CA LEU A 294 6.70 0.91 3.16
C LEU A 294 6.26 -0.15 2.15
N LEU A 295 5.65 0.24 1.03
CA LEU A 295 5.23 -0.68 -0.02
C LEU A 295 6.41 -1.44 -0.64
N ALA A 296 7.54 -0.78 -0.87
CA ALA A 296 8.77 -1.43 -1.33
C ALA A 296 9.23 -2.50 -0.33
N LYS A 297 9.24 -2.19 0.99
CA LYS A 297 9.62 -3.17 2.02
C LYS A 297 8.60 -4.30 2.18
N ILE A 298 7.30 -4.05 2.02
CA ILE A 298 6.25 -5.08 2.01
C ILE A 298 6.46 -6.04 0.83
N GLN A 299 6.75 -5.50 -0.36
CA GLN A 299 7.06 -6.31 -1.54
C GLN A 299 8.31 -7.17 -1.32
N ALA A 300 9.40 -6.58 -0.84
CA ALA A 300 10.63 -7.29 -0.56
C ALA A 300 10.41 -8.42 0.46
N ALA A 301 9.72 -8.14 1.56
CA ALA A 301 9.39 -9.15 2.57
C ALA A 301 8.54 -10.29 2.01
N ALA A 302 7.55 -9.99 1.16
CA ALA A 302 6.76 -11.02 0.48
C ALA A 302 7.64 -11.93 -0.38
N PHE A 303 8.57 -11.37 -1.13
CA PHE A 303 9.46 -12.13 -2.03
C PHE A 303 10.45 -13.04 -1.28
N THR A 304 10.75 -12.76 -0.02
CA THR A 304 11.56 -13.67 0.81
C THR A 304 10.84 -14.96 1.21
N ARG A 305 9.51 -15.07 0.99
CA ARG A 305 8.71 -16.26 1.34
C ARG A 305 8.98 -17.48 0.46
N THR A 306 10.04 -17.47 -0.33
CA THR A 306 10.49 -18.60 -1.16
C THR A 306 10.89 -19.84 -0.36
N ASP A 307 11.28 -19.68 0.90
CA ASP A 307 11.63 -20.76 1.83
C ASP A 307 10.39 -21.52 2.35
N ILE A 308 9.18 -20.97 2.19
CA ILE A 308 7.91 -21.62 2.52
C ILE A 308 7.29 -22.18 1.25
N PRO A 309 6.90 -23.47 1.21
CA PRO A 309 6.12 -24.02 0.09
C PRO A 309 4.84 -23.22 -0.18
N MET A 310 4.52 -22.97 -1.44
CA MET A 310 3.38 -22.12 -1.84
C MET A 310 2.06 -22.51 -1.15
N SER A 311 1.81 -23.81 -0.98
CA SER A 311 0.60 -24.34 -0.34
C SER A 311 0.52 -24.08 1.17
N LYS A 312 1.63 -23.69 1.80
CA LYS A 312 1.70 -23.39 3.25
C LYS A 312 1.82 -21.90 3.54
N ARG A 313 1.99 -21.06 2.51
CA ARG A 313 2.01 -19.60 2.68
C ARG A 313 0.62 -19.13 3.06
N GLN A 314 0.54 -18.33 4.12
CA GLN A 314 -0.72 -17.69 4.51
C GLN A 314 -1.04 -16.58 3.50
N PRO A 315 -2.29 -16.46 3.02
CA PRO A 315 -2.74 -15.28 2.28
C PRO A 315 -2.54 -14.02 3.13
N PHE A 316 -2.14 -12.95 2.47
CA PHE A 316 -2.02 -11.63 3.09
C PHE A 316 -2.57 -10.58 2.14
N TYR A 317 -3.46 -9.73 2.64
CA TYR A 317 -4.21 -8.77 1.83
C TYR A 317 -3.70 -7.36 2.04
N LEU A 318 -3.21 -6.74 0.97
CA LEU A 318 -2.67 -5.39 0.98
C LEU A 318 -3.67 -4.41 0.37
N TYR A 319 -4.40 -3.70 1.20
CA TYR A 319 -5.33 -2.65 0.81
C TYR A 319 -4.60 -1.33 0.66
N ILE A 320 -4.71 -0.70 -0.50
CA ILE A 320 -4.10 0.59 -0.78
C ILE A 320 -5.18 1.53 -1.33
N ASP A 321 -5.60 2.46 -0.49
CA ASP A 321 -6.50 3.53 -0.94
C ASP A 321 -5.68 4.61 -1.64
N GLU A 322 -6.26 5.24 -2.67
CA GLU A 322 -5.62 6.24 -3.54
C GLU A 322 -4.20 5.82 -3.98
N PHE A 323 -4.08 4.55 -4.45
CA PHE A 323 -2.79 3.89 -4.70
C PHE A 323 -1.90 4.63 -5.72
N GLN A 324 -2.45 5.45 -6.60
CA GLN A 324 -1.67 6.25 -7.56
C GLN A 324 -0.65 7.17 -6.87
N ASN A 325 -0.89 7.53 -5.61
CA ASN A 325 0.03 8.34 -4.82
C ASN A 325 1.34 7.59 -4.52
N PHE A 326 1.28 6.27 -4.41
CA PHE A 326 2.39 5.42 -3.96
C PHE A 326 3.00 4.55 -5.06
N ALA A 327 2.27 4.30 -6.14
CA ALA A 327 2.69 3.39 -7.20
C ALA A 327 3.97 3.85 -7.89
N THR A 328 5.02 3.04 -7.83
CA THR A 328 6.30 3.19 -8.52
C THR A 328 6.37 2.24 -9.72
N ASP A 329 7.42 2.31 -10.53
CA ASP A 329 7.63 1.36 -11.64
C ASP A 329 7.74 -0.09 -11.13
N SER A 330 8.28 -0.31 -9.91
CA SER A 330 8.33 -1.63 -9.27
C SER A 330 6.94 -2.20 -8.93
N PHE A 331 5.91 -1.36 -8.91
CA PHE A 331 4.54 -1.79 -8.65
C PHE A 331 3.99 -2.71 -9.74
N ILE A 332 4.46 -2.55 -10.98
CA ILE A 332 4.12 -3.47 -12.10
C ILE A 332 4.63 -4.88 -11.79
N THR A 333 5.86 -4.97 -11.23
CA THR A 333 6.44 -6.25 -10.78
C THR A 333 5.65 -6.83 -9.60
N MET A 334 5.24 -6.01 -8.66
CA MET A 334 4.38 -6.44 -7.55
C MET A 334 3.10 -7.11 -8.08
N LEU A 335 2.39 -6.47 -9.01
CA LEU A 335 1.16 -7.01 -9.58
C LEU A 335 1.37 -8.29 -10.39
N SER A 336 2.51 -8.48 -11.03
CA SER A 336 2.77 -9.68 -11.84
C SER A 336 3.31 -10.85 -11.04
N GLU A 337 3.98 -10.61 -9.91
CA GLU A 337 4.75 -11.63 -9.21
C GLU A 337 4.21 -11.97 -7.81
N SER A 338 3.56 -11.03 -7.10
CA SER A 338 3.29 -11.16 -5.66
C SER A 338 2.25 -12.24 -5.33
N ALA A 339 1.35 -12.56 -6.25
CA ALA A 339 0.37 -13.64 -6.07
C ALA A 339 1.02 -15.01 -5.76
N LYS A 340 2.19 -15.29 -6.33
CA LYS A 340 2.99 -16.51 -6.05
C LYS A 340 3.42 -16.60 -4.60
N TYR A 341 3.56 -15.45 -3.95
CA TYR A 341 3.96 -15.33 -2.55
C TYR A 341 2.77 -15.18 -1.62
N LYS A 342 1.53 -15.36 -2.15
CA LYS A 342 0.28 -15.16 -1.40
C LYS A 342 0.14 -13.74 -0.85
N LEU A 343 0.69 -12.74 -1.54
CA LEU A 343 0.41 -11.33 -1.31
C LEU A 343 -0.61 -10.87 -2.35
N ALA A 344 -1.85 -10.71 -1.93
CA ALA A 344 -2.94 -10.19 -2.75
C ALA A 344 -3.06 -8.67 -2.55
N VAL A 345 -3.09 -7.92 -3.64
CA VAL A 345 -3.16 -6.44 -3.60
C VAL A 345 -4.56 -5.99 -3.96
N ILE A 346 -5.15 -5.17 -3.11
CA ILE A 346 -6.46 -4.54 -3.29
C ILE A 346 -6.23 -3.05 -3.53
N LEU A 347 -6.42 -2.60 -4.78
CA LEU A 347 -6.13 -1.26 -5.24
C LEU A 347 -7.38 -0.43 -5.37
N ALA A 348 -7.44 0.72 -4.74
CA ALA A 348 -8.53 1.66 -4.92
C ALA A 348 -8.03 3.04 -5.40
N HIS A 349 -8.74 3.64 -6.35
CA HIS A 349 -8.50 5.01 -6.77
C HIS A 349 -9.72 5.65 -7.47
N GLN A 350 -9.59 6.91 -7.84
CA GLN A 350 -10.71 7.69 -8.34
C GLN A 350 -10.77 7.82 -9.85
N ASN A 351 -9.62 7.90 -10.53
CA ASN A 351 -9.55 8.32 -11.94
C ASN A 351 -8.39 7.64 -12.69
N LEU A 352 -8.69 6.93 -13.77
CA LEU A 352 -7.72 6.23 -14.62
C LEU A 352 -6.70 7.16 -15.28
N ALA A 353 -7.06 8.42 -15.52
CA ALA A 353 -6.15 9.40 -16.11
C ALA A 353 -4.94 9.72 -15.22
N GLN A 354 -5.00 9.43 -13.92
CA GLN A 354 -3.88 9.59 -12.99
C GLN A 354 -2.81 8.49 -13.15
N LEU A 355 -3.10 7.43 -13.89
CA LEU A 355 -2.21 6.28 -14.04
C LEU A 355 -1.43 6.34 -15.36
N PRO A 356 -0.11 6.10 -15.33
CA PRO A 356 0.64 5.81 -16.55
C PRO A 356 0.00 4.65 -17.32
N SER A 357 0.04 4.70 -18.65
CA SER A 357 -0.59 3.68 -19.51
C SER A 357 -0.08 2.26 -19.25
N SER A 358 1.23 2.11 -18.96
CA SER A 358 1.85 0.82 -18.62
C SER A 358 1.29 0.23 -17.32
N LEU A 359 1.15 1.05 -16.29
CA LEU A 359 0.59 0.63 -15.00
C LEU A 359 -0.89 0.28 -15.13
N ARG A 360 -1.66 1.10 -15.84
CA ARG A 360 -3.08 0.81 -16.13
C ARG A 360 -3.25 -0.52 -16.84
N ALA A 361 -2.48 -0.78 -17.90
CA ALA A 361 -2.51 -2.05 -18.61
C ALA A 361 -2.14 -3.23 -17.71
N SER A 362 -1.15 -3.06 -16.83
CA SER A 362 -0.76 -4.08 -15.85
C SER A 362 -1.89 -4.37 -14.86
N ILE A 363 -2.56 -3.35 -14.33
CA ILE A 363 -3.70 -3.53 -13.41
C ILE A 363 -4.83 -4.28 -14.11
N LEU A 364 -5.26 -3.81 -15.29
CA LEU A 364 -6.36 -4.43 -16.03
C LEU A 364 -6.04 -5.86 -16.47
N SER A 365 -4.76 -6.23 -16.64
CA SER A 365 -4.35 -7.59 -17.00
C SER A 365 -4.17 -8.51 -15.79
N ASN A 366 -3.63 -8.02 -14.67
CA ASN A 366 -3.26 -8.86 -13.53
C ASN A 366 -4.35 -8.95 -12.44
N CYS A 367 -5.19 -7.92 -12.26
CA CYS A 367 -6.27 -8.00 -11.28
C CYS A 367 -7.37 -8.96 -11.75
N GLY A 368 -7.57 -10.03 -10.97
CA GLY A 368 -8.58 -11.06 -11.24
C GLY A 368 -10.00 -10.57 -10.98
N VAL A 369 -10.17 -9.73 -9.97
CA VAL A 369 -11.45 -9.06 -9.64
C VAL A 369 -11.33 -7.57 -9.89
N GLN A 370 -12.30 -7.00 -10.58
CA GLN A 370 -12.31 -5.57 -10.92
C GLN A 370 -13.69 -4.99 -10.64
N THR A 371 -13.78 -4.02 -9.72
CA THR A 371 -15.03 -3.37 -9.32
C THR A 371 -15.08 -1.95 -9.87
N TYR A 372 -16.13 -1.64 -10.57
CA TYR A 372 -16.36 -0.36 -11.24
C TYR A 372 -17.60 0.33 -10.65
N PHE A 373 -17.37 1.34 -9.84
CA PHE A 373 -18.40 2.31 -9.44
C PHE A 373 -18.58 3.35 -10.55
N ARG A 374 -19.46 4.33 -10.31
CA ARG A 374 -19.63 5.44 -11.25
C ARG A 374 -18.33 6.19 -11.49
N ILE A 375 -17.98 6.40 -12.75
CA ILE A 375 -16.77 7.08 -13.22
C ILE A 375 -17.06 8.11 -14.31
N SER A 376 -16.02 8.86 -14.69
CA SER A 376 -16.09 9.84 -15.76
C SER A 376 -16.34 9.20 -17.13
N ARG A 377 -16.75 9.98 -18.12
CA ARG A 377 -16.91 9.50 -19.50
C ARG A 377 -15.60 9.00 -20.10
N ASP A 378 -14.50 9.70 -19.85
CA ASP A 378 -13.19 9.33 -20.38
C ASP A 378 -12.72 7.99 -19.81
N ASP A 379 -12.86 7.79 -18.51
CA ASP A 379 -12.54 6.51 -17.85
C ASP A 379 -13.48 5.39 -18.31
N SER A 380 -14.77 5.69 -18.46
CA SER A 380 -15.75 4.73 -18.98
C SER A 380 -15.40 4.27 -20.39
N ASN A 381 -14.95 5.19 -21.26
CA ASN A 381 -14.50 4.86 -22.61
C ASN A 381 -13.27 3.93 -22.62
N ILE A 382 -12.33 4.15 -21.70
CA ILE A 382 -11.17 3.27 -21.54
C ILE A 382 -11.61 1.88 -21.07
N LEU A 383 -12.38 1.79 -19.99
CA LEU A 383 -12.83 0.51 -19.43
C LEU A 383 -13.76 -0.27 -20.36
N ALA A 384 -14.64 0.42 -21.08
CA ALA A 384 -15.49 -0.21 -22.08
C ALA A 384 -14.65 -0.97 -23.14
N LYS A 385 -13.58 -0.36 -23.62
CA LYS A 385 -12.70 -0.94 -24.64
C LYS A 385 -11.71 -1.94 -24.12
N GLU A 386 -11.01 -1.63 -23.01
CA GLU A 386 -9.88 -2.41 -22.53
C GLU A 386 -10.31 -3.54 -21.58
N SER A 387 -11.47 -3.43 -20.96
CA SER A 387 -11.92 -4.41 -19.96
C SER A 387 -13.23 -5.11 -20.31
N LEU A 388 -14.30 -4.39 -20.63
CA LEU A 388 -15.64 -4.95 -20.76
C LEU A 388 -15.88 -5.56 -22.14
N ALA A 389 -15.54 -4.86 -23.24
CA ALA A 389 -15.76 -5.33 -24.59
C ALA A 389 -15.14 -6.71 -24.93
N PRO A 390 -13.95 -7.08 -24.42
CA PRO A 390 -13.38 -8.42 -24.69
C PRO A 390 -14.18 -9.58 -24.10
N ILE A 391 -15.05 -9.36 -23.12
CA ILE A 391 -15.88 -10.42 -22.52
C ILE A 391 -17.11 -10.73 -23.40
N TYR A 392 -17.66 -9.70 -23.98
CA TYR A 392 -18.84 -9.78 -24.80
C TYR A 392 -18.43 -9.64 -26.27
N ASN A 393 -18.31 -10.72 -26.98
CA ASN A 393 -17.90 -10.80 -28.40
C ASN A 393 -18.82 -10.02 -29.37
N ASN A 394 -19.80 -9.29 -28.86
CA ASN A 394 -20.73 -8.55 -29.66
C ASN A 394 -20.54 -7.05 -29.43
N PRO A 395 -20.00 -6.27 -30.39
CA PRO A 395 -19.84 -4.85 -30.27
C PRO A 395 -21.06 -4.05 -30.78
N PRO A 396 -22.18 -4.01 -30.11
CA PRO A 396 -23.09 -2.90 -30.34
C PRO A 396 -22.61 -1.77 -29.46
N GLY A 397 -21.72 -1.03 -30.03
CA GLY A 397 -21.30 0.27 -29.54
C GLY A 397 -20.83 0.30 -28.08
N TRP A 398 -19.54 0.42 -27.86
CA TRP A 398 -18.96 0.75 -26.55
C TRP A 398 -19.72 1.87 -25.82
N GLU A 399 -20.54 2.66 -26.53
CA GLU A 399 -21.38 3.73 -25.98
C GLU A 399 -22.37 3.20 -24.92
N GLY A 400 -22.91 1.99 -25.11
CA GLY A 400 -23.75 1.35 -24.09
C GLY A 400 -23.02 1.06 -22.80
N TYR A 401 -21.78 0.53 -22.87
CA TYR A 401 -20.95 0.30 -21.67
C TYR A 401 -20.51 1.60 -21.02
N ILE A 402 -20.22 2.63 -21.83
CA ILE A 402 -19.86 3.96 -21.35
C ILE A 402 -21.02 4.54 -20.56
N GLN A 403 -22.23 4.51 -21.11
CA GLN A 403 -23.44 5.03 -20.46
C GLN A 403 -23.73 4.27 -19.16
N MET A 404 -23.66 2.95 -19.18
CA MET A 404 -23.87 2.06 -18.05
C MET A 404 -22.99 2.45 -16.85
N LEU A 405 -21.69 2.69 -17.09
CA LEU A 405 -20.74 3.07 -16.03
C LEU A 405 -20.94 4.50 -15.52
N GLN A 406 -21.56 5.39 -16.32
CA GLN A 406 -21.84 6.77 -15.93
C GLN A 406 -23.14 6.92 -15.11
N GLU A 407 -24.10 6.03 -15.32
CA GLU A 407 -25.43 6.10 -14.72
C GLU A 407 -25.56 5.39 -13.37
N LEU A 408 -24.50 4.70 -12.92
CA LEU A 408 -24.50 4.03 -11.61
C LEU A 408 -24.82 5.01 -10.47
N LEU A 409 -25.72 4.61 -9.60
CA LEU A 409 -26.02 5.31 -8.36
C LEU A 409 -24.93 5.06 -7.30
N PRO A 410 -24.86 5.88 -6.23
CA PRO A 410 -24.01 5.56 -5.09
C PRO A 410 -24.28 4.16 -4.57
N ARG A 411 -23.23 3.40 -4.23
CA ARG A 411 -23.26 2.00 -3.79
C ARG A 411 -23.66 0.99 -4.86
N GLN A 412 -23.87 1.40 -6.10
CA GLN A 412 -24.00 0.49 -7.24
C GLN A 412 -22.64 0.33 -7.94
N CYS A 413 -22.35 -0.89 -8.38
CA CYS A 413 -21.12 -1.18 -9.11
C CYS A 413 -21.26 -2.39 -10.02
N TYR A 414 -20.39 -2.46 -11.02
CA TYR A 414 -20.16 -3.66 -11.81
C TYR A 414 -18.91 -4.37 -11.33
N ILE A 415 -18.99 -5.67 -11.12
CA ILE A 415 -17.86 -6.50 -10.72
C ILE A 415 -17.55 -7.50 -11.83
N LYS A 416 -16.36 -7.34 -12.40
CA LYS A 416 -15.78 -8.29 -13.33
C LYS A 416 -14.92 -9.29 -12.55
N ASN A 417 -15.20 -10.59 -12.72
CA ASN A 417 -14.38 -11.65 -12.18
C ASN A 417 -13.83 -12.50 -13.33
N LYS A 418 -12.52 -12.44 -13.56
CA LYS A 418 -11.86 -13.17 -14.64
C LYS A 418 -11.83 -14.67 -14.40
N THR A 419 -11.72 -15.10 -13.15
CA THR A 419 -11.64 -16.53 -12.78
C THR A 419 -12.97 -17.23 -13.02
N LEU A 420 -14.08 -16.57 -12.67
CA LEU A 420 -15.43 -17.09 -12.88
C LEU A 420 -15.98 -16.80 -14.29
N GLY A 421 -15.31 -15.92 -15.03
CA GLY A 421 -15.66 -15.53 -16.39
C GLY A 421 -16.96 -14.75 -16.48
N GLY A 422 -16.96 -13.43 -16.22
CA GLY A 422 -18.15 -12.64 -16.38
C GLY A 422 -18.15 -11.31 -15.62
N VAL A 423 -19.26 -10.60 -15.77
CA VAL A 423 -19.55 -9.33 -15.06
C VAL A 423 -20.88 -9.45 -14.35
N VAL A 424 -20.95 -9.01 -13.12
CA VAL A 424 -22.19 -8.94 -12.35
C VAL A 424 -22.46 -7.50 -11.95
N GLU A 425 -23.71 -7.08 -12.00
CA GLU A 425 -24.17 -5.82 -11.46
C GLU A 425 -24.55 -6.00 -9.98
N ILE A 426 -23.91 -5.27 -9.10
CA ILE A 426 -24.29 -5.13 -7.70
C ILE A 426 -25.23 -3.92 -7.60
N LYS A 427 -26.48 -4.17 -7.28
CA LYS A 427 -27.50 -3.13 -7.13
C LYS A 427 -27.30 -2.30 -5.86
N GLU A 428 -26.68 -2.89 -4.85
CA GLU A 428 -26.30 -2.21 -3.62
C GLU A 428 -25.18 -2.98 -2.93
N THR A 429 -24.04 -2.31 -2.64
CA THR A 429 -23.00 -2.88 -1.78
C THR A 429 -23.51 -3.04 -0.36
N LEU A 430 -22.86 -3.91 0.44
CA LEU A 430 -23.22 -4.13 1.84
C LEU A 430 -23.35 -2.80 2.58
N ASP A 431 -24.36 -2.70 3.43
CA ASP A 431 -24.48 -1.58 4.35
C ASP A 431 -23.38 -1.70 5.41
N HIS A 432 -22.71 -0.58 5.63
CA HIS A 432 -21.54 -0.57 6.50
C HIS A 432 -21.60 0.65 7.42
N PRO A 433 -22.38 0.58 8.52
CA PRO A 433 -22.48 1.65 9.49
C PRO A 433 -21.14 1.87 10.19
N LYS A 434 -20.92 3.09 10.68
CA LYS A 434 -19.70 3.44 11.42
C LYS A 434 -19.55 2.61 12.70
N PRO A 435 -18.32 2.41 13.20
CA PRO A 435 -18.08 1.58 14.39
C PRO A 435 -18.88 2.02 15.61
N HIS A 436 -19.00 3.33 15.89
CA HIS A 436 -19.77 3.85 17.02
C HIS A 436 -21.28 3.56 16.88
N GLU A 437 -21.82 3.61 15.65
CA GLU A 437 -23.21 3.24 15.36
C GLU A 437 -23.46 1.74 15.62
N LYS A 438 -22.48 0.86 15.29
CA LYS A 438 -22.53 -0.56 15.62
C LYS A 438 -22.45 -0.84 17.12
N ALA A 439 -21.84 0.07 17.88
CA ALA A 439 -21.77 0.01 19.33
C ALA A 439 -23.01 0.59 20.03
N ASP A 440 -24.01 1.07 19.30
CA ASP A 440 -25.16 1.83 19.80
C ASP A 440 -24.75 3.08 20.59
N MET A 441 -23.57 3.67 20.27
CA MET A 441 -23.08 4.90 20.87
C MET A 441 -23.42 6.10 19.99
N ALA A 442 -24.08 7.11 20.57
CA ALA A 442 -24.46 8.31 19.82
C ALA A 442 -23.27 9.28 19.62
N ASP A 443 -22.28 9.24 20.50
CA ASP A 443 -21.09 10.12 20.47
C ASP A 443 -19.87 9.39 19.90
N GLU A 444 -19.51 9.73 18.66
CA GLU A 444 -18.34 9.18 17.97
C GLU A 444 -17.03 9.51 18.69
N GLU A 445 -16.93 10.72 19.28
CA GLU A 445 -15.71 11.12 19.99
C GLU A 445 -15.51 10.35 21.32
N GLU A 446 -16.60 10.06 22.03
CA GLU A 446 -16.55 9.22 23.21
C GLU A 446 -16.11 7.81 22.89
N PHE A 447 -16.71 7.20 21.86
CA PHE A 447 -16.31 5.89 21.35
C PHE A 447 -14.83 5.84 20.97
N MET A 448 -14.34 6.83 20.20
CA MET A 448 -12.95 6.87 19.78
C MET A 448 -11.97 7.10 20.94
N ARG A 449 -12.38 7.74 22.01
CA ARG A 449 -11.58 7.81 23.26
C ARG A 449 -11.43 6.43 23.92
N GLU A 450 -12.47 5.62 23.95
CA GLU A 450 -12.39 4.24 24.45
C GLU A 450 -11.47 3.39 23.58
N VAL A 451 -11.60 3.48 22.26
CA VAL A 451 -10.72 2.81 21.28
C VAL A 451 -9.26 3.20 21.53
N ALA A 452 -8.96 4.47 21.70
CA ALA A 452 -7.59 4.95 21.97
C ALA A 452 -7.04 4.42 23.31
N ALA A 453 -7.90 4.24 24.32
CA ALA A 453 -7.51 3.76 25.64
C ALA A 453 -7.29 2.25 25.71
N CYS A 454 -7.73 1.46 24.71
CA CYS A 454 -7.64 0.00 24.77
C CYS A 454 -6.24 -0.56 24.49
N GLY A 455 -5.30 0.27 24.00
CA GLY A 455 -3.90 -0.10 23.81
C GLY A 455 -3.60 -0.88 22.52
N ILE A 456 -4.33 -0.60 21.44
CA ILE A 456 -4.06 -1.21 20.12
C ILE A 456 -2.59 -0.98 19.73
N GLY A 457 -1.87 -2.06 19.39
CA GLY A 457 -0.49 -2.00 18.94
C GLY A 457 0.54 -1.65 20.00
N SER A 458 0.17 -1.66 21.28
CA SER A 458 1.03 -1.21 22.39
C SER A 458 2.39 -1.91 22.44
N LYS A 459 2.49 -3.17 22.05
CA LYS A 459 3.73 -3.96 21.97
C LYS A 459 4.80 -3.34 21.05
N TYR A 460 4.39 -2.66 20.00
CA TYR A 460 5.27 -2.15 18.95
C TYR A 460 5.66 -0.69 19.13
N LEU A 461 5.07 -0.04 20.14
CA LEU A 461 5.33 1.37 20.40
C LEU A 461 6.69 1.59 21.10
N ARG A 462 7.37 2.63 20.67
CA ARG A 462 8.62 3.11 21.27
C ARG A 462 8.42 4.57 21.72
N ASP A 463 8.98 4.90 22.88
CA ASP A 463 9.01 6.29 23.36
C ASP A 463 9.91 7.16 22.46
N ARG A 464 9.38 8.30 22.03
CA ARG A 464 10.06 9.21 21.10
C ARG A 464 11.34 9.81 21.70
N ASN A 465 11.33 10.15 22.99
CA ASN A 465 12.48 10.76 23.67
C ASN A 465 13.62 9.75 23.80
N GLN A 466 13.29 8.50 24.10
CA GLN A 466 14.27 7.41 24.17
C GLN A 466 14.94 7.21 22.80
N LEU A 467 14.16 7.12 21.71
CA LEU A 467 14.69 6.97 20.36
C LEU A 467 15.58 8.15 19.95
N GLU A 468 15.21 9.37 20.28
CA GLU A 468 16.03 10.55 19.99
C GLU A 468 17.35 10.52 20.78
N ALA A 469 17.32 10.12 22.04
CA ALA A 469 18.53 9.98 22.85
C ALA A 469 19.49 8.90 22.29
N GLU A 470 18.96 7.74 21.86
CA GLU A 470 19.71 6.68 21.21
C GLU A 470 20.36 7.18 19.90
N TYR A 471 19.63 7.96 19.11
CA TYR A 471 20.13 8.56 17.86
C TYR A 471 21.25 9.58 18.13
N GLN A 472 21.06 10.48 19.08
CA GLN A 472 22.07 11.51 19.41
C GLN A 472 23.36 10.86 19.94
N ALA A 473 23.26 9.84 20.79
CA ALA A 473 24.42 9.10 21.27
C ALA A 473 25.17 8.43 20.10
N ARG A 474 24.46 7.80 19.17
CA ARG A 474 25.06 7.18 17.98
C ARG A 474 25.74 8.20 17.07
N ARG A 475 25.08 9.33 16.82
CA ARG A 475 25.64 10.42 16.04
C ARG A 475 26.91 11.00 16.67
N ALA A 476 26.93 11.19 17.98
CA ALA A 476 28.11 11.64 18.71
C ALA A 476 29.27 10.63 18.58
N ALA A 477 29.01 9.32 18.67
CA ALA A 477 30.01 8.28 18.50
C ALA A 477 30.58 8.21 17.08
N LEU A 478 29.79 8.51 16.05
CA LEU A 478 30.28 8.61 14.68
C LEU A 478 31.26 9.79 14.51
N ILE A 479 31.03 10.89 15.22
CA ILE A 479 31.84 12.12 15.12
C ILE A 479 33.08 12.06 16.03
N SER A 480 32.96 11.63 17.29
CA SER A 480 34.00 11.75 18.34
C SER A 480 35.22 10.87 18.10
N ASN A 481 35.09 9.73 17.46
CA ASN A 481 36.25 8.88 17.14
C ASN A 481 37.22 9.51 16.13
N ASN A 482 36.88 10.69 15.56
CA ASN A 482 37.74 11.41 14.61
C ASN A 482 38.72 12.38 15.29
N GLU A 483 38.46 12.83 16.51
CA GLU A 483 39.36 13.77 17.20
C GLU A 483 40.65 13.07 17.69
N THR A 484 40.58 11.79 18.00
CA THR A 484 41.71 11.02 18.48
C THR A 484 42.75 10.70 17.40
N GLU A 485 42.40 10.60 16.13
CA GLU A 485 43.34 10.35 15.01
C GLU A 485 43.98 11.63 14.48
N THR A 486 43.28 12.76 14.51
CA THR A 486 43.82 14.05 14.08
C THR A 486 44.93 14.56 15.02
N PHE A 487 44.95 14.15 16.29
CA PHE A 487 45.98 14.47 17.23
C PHE A 487 47.21 13.54 17.13
N LYS A 488 47.04 12.30 16.61
CA LYS A 488 48.18 11.37 16.40
C LYS A 488 49.00 11.65 15.13
N ASN A 489 48.43 12.29 14.15
CA ASN A 489 49.12 12.64 12.89
C ASN A 489 49.74 14.06 12.87
N LYS A 490 49.70 14.77 14.00
CA LYS A 490 50.37 16.08 14.18
C LYS A 490 51.55 16.03 15.19
N LYS A 491 52.08 14.84 15.48
CA LYS A 491 53.31 14.72 16.23
C LYS A 491 54.42 14.09 15.37
#